data_9216b205535ab023071c2a4ce8025d0e
#
_entry.id   9216b205535ab023071c2a4ce8025d0e
#
_cell.length_a   1.000
_cell.length_b   1.000
_cell.length_c   1.000
_cell.angle_alpha   90.00
_cell.angle_beta   90.00
_cell.angle_gamma   90.00
#
_symmetry.space_group_name_H-M   'P 1'
#
loop_
_entity.id
_entity.type
_entity.pdbx_description
1 polymer ?
#
loop_
_entity_poly.entity_id
_entity_poly.type
_entity_poly.pdbx_seq_one_letter_code
_entity_poly.pdbx_strand_id
1 'polypeptide(L)'
;EVLAPDDIIIDGGNSFYRDDIRRAKALATKGVNYIDIGTSGGVWGLARGYCMMVGGPRAAVEHIDPILKSLAPGIGEIPRTQRPADADPRAEQGYIHAGPVGAGHFVKMIHNGIEYGMMQAYAEGFDILRNKDSAELPPEERFDLNLTDISEVWRRGSVISSWLLDLAAQALATDARLTAFTGAVDDSGEGRWTIEAAIEESVPADVLTASLFSRFRSRQDHTFGEKLLSAMRFGFGGHVEGAVKR
;
A
#
# COMPACT_ATOMS: atom_id res chain seq x y z
N GLU A 1 23.30 -27.10 5.59
CA GLU A 1 23.45 -28.59 5.68
C GLU A 1 22.11 -29.33 5.88
N VAL A 2 20.97 -28.64 5.77
CA VAL A 2 19.63 -29.24 5.94
C VAL A 2 18.87 -29.34 4.62
N LEU A 3 19.30 -28.58 3.59
CA LEU A 3 18.68 -28.55 2.28
C LEU A 3 19.36 -29.48 1.28
N ALA A 4 18.57 -30.20 0.50
CA ALA A 4 18.98 -31.07 -0.59
C ALA A 4 18.69 -30.42 -1.96
N PRO A 5 19.34 -30.93 -3.05
CA PRO A 5 18.90 -30.55 -4.40
C PRO A 5 17.40 -30.83 -4.59
N ASP A 6 16.75 -29.96 -5.37
CA ASP A 6 15.31 -29.93 -5.65
C ASP A 6 14.40 -29.45 -4.50
N ASP A 7 14.96 -29.22 -3.30
CA ASP A 7 14.18 -28.54 -2.27
C ASP A 7 13.70 -27.15 -2.74
N ILE A 8 12.56 -26.72 -2.20
CA ILE A 8 11.97 -25.43 -2.50
C ILE A 8 11.93 -24.57 -1.23
N ILE A 9 12.59 -23.40 -1.28
CA ILE A 9 12.43 -22.36 -0.27
C ILE A 9 11.40 -21.36 -0.76
N ILE A 10 10.43 -21.05 0.11
CA ILE A 10 9.39 -20.06 -0.16
C ILE A 10 9.57 -18.88 0.80
N ASP A 11 9.79 -17.68 0.27
CA ASP A 11 9.74 -16.42 1.02
C ASP A 11 8.36 -15.80 0.79
N GLY A 12 7.49 -15.89 1.80
CA GLY A 12 6.15 -15.28 1.81
C GLY A 12 6.09 -14.00 2.65
N GLY A 13 7.23 -13.41 2.97
CA GLY A 13 7.35 -12.17 3.71
C GLY A 13 7.07 -10.93 2.86
N ASN A 14 7.41 -9.78 3.44
CA ASN A 14 7.37 -8.50 2.73
C ASN A 14 8.79 -8.08 2.38
N SER A 15 9.42 -8.85 1.51
CA SER A 15 10.85 -8.78 1.21
C SER A 15 11.15 -7.91 -0.01
N PHE A 16 12.37 -7.38 -0.09
CA PHE A 16 12.84 -6.62 -1.23
C PHE A 16 13.23 -7.56 -2.38
N TYR A 17 12.60 -7.42 -3.53
CA TYR A 17 12.75 -8.32 -4.68
C TYR A 17 14.20 -8.55 -5.14
N ARG A 18 15.10 -7.57 -4.95
CA ARG A 18 16.53 -7.71 -5.29
C ARG A 18 17.26 -8.68 -4.37
N ASP A 19 16.84 -8.76 -3.10
CA ASP A 19 17.37 -9.74 -2.18
C ASP A 19 16.95 -11.14 -2.56
N ASP A 20 15.73 -11.34 -3.07
CA ASP A 20 15.27 -12.63 -3.58
C ASP A 20 16.13 -13.10 -4.73
N ILE A 21 16.39 -12.22 -5.70
CA ILE A 21 17.27 -12.51 -6.85
C ILE A 21 18.67 -12.92 -6.36
N ARG A 22 19.21 -12.20 -5.36
CA ARG A 22 20.52 -12.50 -4.79
C ARG A 22 20.54 -13.85 -4.06
N ARG A 23 19.51 -14.12 -3.24
CA ARG A 23 19.33 -15.38 -2.49
C ARG A 23 19.16 -16.55 -3.44
N ALA A 24 18.33 -16.42 -4.46
CA ALA A 24 18.10 -17.46 -5.46
C ALA A 24 19.39 -17.85 -6.20
N LYS A 25 20.22 -16.87 -6.60
CA LYS A 25 21.53 -17.14 -7.23
C LYS A 25 22.45 -17.97 -6.33
N ALA A 26 22.47 -17.67 -5.03
CA ALA A 26 23.29 -18.42 -4.07
C ALA A 26 22.75 -19.85 -3.84
N LEU A 27 21.43 -20.03 -3.82
CA LEU A 27 20.79 -21.33 -3.61
C LEU A 27 20.84 -22.22 -4.85
N ALA A 28 20.79 -21.65 -6.03
CA ALA A 28 20.89 -22.38 -7.30
C ALA A 28 22.21 -23.16 -7.42
N THR A 29 23.31 -22.69 -6.82
CA THR A 29 24.58 -23.45 -6.78
C THR A 29 24.50 -24.77 -5.99
N LYS A 30 23.44 -24.91 -5.18
CA LYS A 30 23.14 -26.11 -4.39
C LYS A 30 21.96 -26.91 -4.97
N GLY A 31 21.45 -26.53 -6.13
CA GLY A 31 20.27 -27.15 -6.74
C GLY A 31 18.95 -26.83 -6.03
N VAL A 32 18.92 -25.85 -5.13
CA VAL A 32 17.71 -25.47 -4.37
C VAL A 32 16.92 -24.41 -5.11
N ASN A 33 15.62 -24.61 -5.25
CA ASN A 33 14.70 -23.65 -5.86
C ASN A 33 14.29 -22.58 -4.85
N TYR A 34 14.15 -21.35 -5.32
CA TYR A 34 13.65 -20.22 -4.52
C TYR A 34 12.40 -19.64 -5.14
N ILE A 35 11.38 -19.43 -4.33
CA ILE A 35 10.09 -18.82 -4.71
C ILE A 35 9.86 -17.65 -3.78
N ASP A 36 9.52 -16.49 -4.36
CA ASP A 36 9.05 -15.31 -3.66
C ASP A 36 7.55 -15.15 -3.84
N ILE A 37 6.82 -14.87 -2.74
CA ILE A 37 5.37 -14.71 -2.77
C ILE A 37 5.01 -13.38 -2.13
N GLY A 38 4.72 -12.38 -2.96
CA GLY A 38 4.11 -11.15 -2.53
C GLY A 38 2.66 -11.40 -2.11
N THR A 39 2.35 -11.16 -0.83
CA THR A 39 1.06 -11.51 -0.24
C THR A 39 0.30 -10.26 0.18
N SER A 40 -0.97 -10.14 -0.22
CA SER A 40 -1.91 -9.13 0.25
C SER A 40 -3.11 -9.79 0.94
N GLY A 41 -3.64 -9.14 1.99
CA GLY A 41 -4.74 -9.66 2.81
C GLY A 41 -4.51 -9.38 4.30
N GLY A 42 -3.27 -9.12 4.71
CA GLY A 42 -2.89 -8.76 6.08
C GLY A 42 -3.43 -9.75 7.12
N VAL A 43 -3.84 -9.23 8.26
CA VAL A 43 -4.39 -10.04 9.38
C VAL A 43 -5.69 -10.76 9.02
N TRP A 44 -6.40 -10.33 7.98
CA TRP A 44 -7.65 -10.92 7.52
C TRP A 44 -7.48 -12.07 6.54
N GLY A 45 -6.26 -12.30 6.04
CA GLY A 45 -5.98 -13.31 5.04
C GLY A 45 -6.35 -14.72 5.46
N LEU A 46 -6.22 -15.07 6.75
CA LEU A 46 -6.63 -16.37 7.26
C LEU A 46 -8.14 -16.62 7.07
N ALA A 47 -8.96 -15.58 7.22
CA ALA A 47 -10.42 -15.69 7.11
C ALA A 47 -10.93 -15.48 5.67
N ARG A 48 -10.23 -14.66 4.88
CA ARG A 48 -10.68 -14.20 3.54
C ARG A 48 -9.90 -14.80 2.38
N GLY A 49 -8.80 -15.51 2.66
CA GLY A 49 -7.82 -15.90 1.69
C GLY A 49 -6.80 -14.80 1.36
N TYR A 50 -5.67 -15.20 0.80
CA TYR A 50 -4.55 -14.32 0.45
C TYR A 50 -4.49 -14.09 -1.05
N CYS A 51 -4.44 -12.82 -1.47
CA CYS A 51 -4.06 -12.47 -2.84
C CYS A 51 -2.55 -12.64 -2.98
N MET A 52 -2.10 -13.50 -3.91
CA MET A 52 -0.68 -13.87 -4.01
C MET A 52 -0.11 -13.66 -5.41
N MET A 53 1.01 -12.95 -5.48
CA MET A 53 1.84 -12.77 -6.66
C MET A 53 3.12 -13.57 -6.48
N VAL A 54 3.33 -14.60 -7.32
CA VAL A 54 4.39 -15.60 -7.13
C VAL A 54 5.49 -15.42 -8.17
N GLY A 55 6.72 -15.28 -7.71
CA GLY A 55 7.93 -15.30 -8.52
C GLY A 55 8.73 -16.58 -8.31
N GLY A 56 9.27 -17.17 -9.37
CA GLY A 56 10.10 -18.36 -9.26
C GLY A 56 10.16 -19.22 -10.52
N PRO A 57 10.96 -20.29 -10.51
CA PRO A 57 10.99 -21.26 -11.61
C PRO A 57 9.60 -21.90 -11.81
N ARG A 58 9.13 -21.92 -13.06
CA ARG A 58 7.78 -22.41 -13.39
C ARG A 58 7.48 -23.79 -12.78
N ALA A 59 8.39 -24.75 -12.93
CA ALA A 59 8.19 -26.12 -12.43
C ALA A 59 8.03 -26.15 -10.88
N ALA A 60 8.80 -25.33 -10.16
CA ALA A 60 8.69 -25.23 -8.71
C ALA A 60 7.37 -24.58 -8.29
N VAL A 61 6.92 -23.53 -9.00
CA VAL A 61 5.64 -22.87 -8.74
C VAL A 61 4.47 -23.82 -9.03
N GLU A 62 4.52 -24.59 -10.12
CA GLU A 62 3.51 -25.60 -10.43
C GLU A 62 3.47 -26.72 -9.39
N HIS A 63 4.62 -27.10 -8.83
CA HIS A 63 4.69 -28.09 -7.76
C HIS A 63 3.96 -27.65 -6.48
N ILE A 64 4.06 -26.37 -6.12
CA ILE A 64 3.39 -25.80 -4.93
C ILE A 64 1.97 -25.28 -5.19
N ASP A 65 1.48 -25.36 -6.43
CA ASP A 65 0.16 -24.84 -6.82
C ASP A 65 -1.00 -25.32 -5.91
N PRO A 66 -1.05 -26.58 -5.45
CA PRO A 66 -2.08 -27.00 -4.49
C PRO A 66 -2.07 -26.23 -3.18
N ILE A 67 -0.89 -25.80 -2.71
CA ILE A 67 -0.73 -24.99 -1.50
C ILE A 67 -1.26 -23.58 -1.78
N LEU A 68 -0.83 -22.97 -2.89
CA LEU A 68 -1.28 -21.62 -3.28
C LEU A 68 -2.81 -21.57 -3.41
N LYS A 69 -3.39 -22.56 -4.08
CA LYS A 69 -4.83 -22.69 -4.26
C LYS A 69 -5.58 -22.80 -2.92
N SER A 70 -5.00 -23.49 -1.93
CA SER A 70 -5.64 -23.63 -0.61
C SER A 70 -5.61 -22.34 0.23
N LEU A 71 -4.62 -21.48 -0.04
CA LEU A 71 -4.46 -20.20 0.65
C LEU A 71 -5.18 -19.04 -0.02
N ALA A 72 -5.49 -19.17 -1.31
CA ALA A 72 -6.13 -18.12 -2.09
C ALA A 72 -7.62 -17.95 -1.75
N PRO A 73 -8.22 -16.75 -1.99
CA PRO A 73 -9.63 -16.50 -1.69
C PRO A 73 -10.60 -17.29 -2.57
N GLY A 74 -10.16 -17.83 -3.71
CA GLY A 74 -11.02 -18.42 -4.71
C GLY A 74 -11.76 -17.38 -5.55
N ILE A 75 -12.71 -17.81 -6.36
CA ILE A 75 -13.46 -16.94 -7.29
C ILE A 75 -14.32 -15.93 -6.54
N GLY A 76 -14.88 -16.31 -5.38
CA GLY A 76 -15.74 -15.44 -4.58
C GLY A 76 -16.96 -14.94 -5.34
N GLU A 77 -17.47 -13.78 -4.96
CA GLU A 77 -18.66 -13.13 -5.55
C GLU A 77 -18.30 -12.01 -6.54
N ILE A 78 -17.01 -11.76 -6.81
CA ILE A 78 -16.57 -10.70 -7.71
C ILE A 78 -16.94 -11.08 -9.14
N PRO A 79 -17.66 -10.22 -9.90
CA PRO A 79 -18.01 -10.49 -11.28
C PRO A 79 -16.76 -10.74 -12.15
N ARG A 80 -16.82 -11.76 -12.99
CA ARG A 80 -15.72 -12.08 -13.91
C ARG A 80 -15.56 -11.01 -14.97
N THR A 81 -14.31 -10.64 -15.25
CA THR A 81 -13.98 -9.79 -16.40
C THR A 81 -13.87 -10.63 -17.67
N GLN A 82 -14.09 -10.01 -18.83
CA GLN A 82 -13.79 -10.64 -20.10
C GLN A 82 -12.27 -10.74 -20.27
N ARG A 83 -11.75 -11.96 -20.31
CA ARG A 83 -10.32 -12.24 -20.46
C ARG A 83 -10.07 -13.08 -21.71
N PRO A 84 -8.85 -13.00 -22.31
CA PRO A 84 -8.46 -13.92 -23.38
C PRO A 84 -8.64 -15.38 -22.97
N ALA A 85 -8.94 -16.26 -23.94
CA ALA A 85 -9.19 -17.67 -23.67
C ALA A 85 -7.99 -18.44 -23.11
N ASP A 86 -6.79 -17.95 -23.36
CA ASP A 86 -5.49 -18.46 -22.89
C ASP A 86 -5.01 -17.78 -21.58
N ALA A 87 -5.85 -16.91 -20.98
CA ALA A 87 -5.50 -16.26 -19.71
C ALA A 87 -5.40 -17.28 -18.58
N ASP A 88 -4.41 -17.07 -17.70
CA ASP A 88 -4.18 -17.94 -16.54
C ASP A 88 -5.41 -17.98 -15.61
N PRO A 89 -6.07 -19.13 -15.41
CA PRO A 89 -7.29 -19.22 -14.60
C PRO A 89 -7.03 -18.98 -13.11
N ARG A 90 -5.80 -19.06 -12.65
CA ARG A 90 -5.41 -18.80 -11.25
C ARG A 90 -5.66 -17.36 -10.84
N ALA A 91 -5.54 -16.42 -11.78
CA ALA A 91 -5.77 -15.00 -11.50
C ALA A 91 -7.20 -14.72 -11.00
N GLU A 92 -8.21 -15.46 -11.49
CA GLU A 92 -9.60 -15.35 -11.02
C GLU A 92 -9.79 -15.96 -9.61
N GLN A 93 -8.84 -16.77 -9.16
CA GLN A 93 -8.84 -17.35 -7.82
C GLN A 93 -8.04 -16.53 -6.81
N GLY A 94 -7.42 -15.42 -7.25
CA GLY A 94 -6.68 -14.48 -6.40
C GLY A 94 -5.18 -14.78 -6.28
N TYR A 95 -4.61 -15.61 -7.16
CA TYR A 95 -3.16 -15.80 -7.22
C TYR A 95 -2.66 -15.99 -8.65
N ILE A 96 -1.38 -15.69 -8.88
CA ILE A 96 -0.76 -15.82 -10.20
C ILE A 96 0.75 -16.07 -10.11
N HIS A 97 1.28 -16.85 -11.07
CA HIS A 97 2.72 -16.86 -11.34
C HIS A 97 3.09 -15.62 -12.14
N ALA A 98 3.65 -14.62 -11.46
CA ALA A 98 3.95 -13.30 -12.02
C ALA A 98 5.22 -13.28 -12.91
N GLY A 99 6.14 -14.22 -12.70
CA GLY A 99 7.37 -14.29 -13.47
C GLY A 99 8.52 -15.02 -12.77
N PRO A 100 9.78 -14.75 -13.17
CA PRO A 100 10.95 -15.33 -12.51
C PRO A 100 11.07 -14.86 -11.05
N VAL A 101 12.07 -15.38 -10.34
CA VAL A 101 12.37 -14.96 -8.96
C VAL A 101 12.49 -13.44 -8.84
N GLY A 102 11.86 -12.89 -7.83
CA GLY A 102 11.74 -11.46 -7.57
C GLY A 102 10.48 -10.84 -8.16
N ALA A 103 9.83 -11.46 -9.15
CA ALA A 103 8.63 -10.90 -9.78
C ALA A 103 7.44 -10.81 -8.81
N GLY A 104 7.29 -11.75 -7.89
CA GLY A 104 6.22 -11.75 -6.90
C GLY A 104 6.32 -10.54 -5.95
N HIS A 105 7.46 -10.39 -5.29
CA HIS A 105 7.71 -9.26 -4.40
C HIS A 105 7.78 -7.92 -5.14
N PHE A 106 8.26 -7.89 -6.39
CA PHE A 106 8.21 -6.67 -7.21
C PHE A 106 6.77 -6.21 -7.43
N VAL A 107 5.89 -7.10 -7.89
CA VAL A 107 4.47 -6.76 -8.10
C VAL A 107 3.81 -6.36 -6.77
N LYS A 108 4.15 -7.05 -5.67
CA LYS A 108 3.62 -6.69 -4.34
C LYS A 108 4.07 -5.31 -3.87
N MET A 109 5.31 -4.94 -4.09
CA MET A 109 5.82 -3.62 -3.69
C MET A 109 5.11 -2.50 -4.47
N ILE A 110 4.83 -2.69 -5.76
CA ILE A 110 4.04 -1.74 -6.56
C ILE A 110 2.59 -1.66 -6.04
N HIS A 111 1.96 -2.80 -5.71
CA HIS A 111 0.67 -2.81 -5.03
C HIS A 111 0.67 -1.94 -3.78
N ASN A 112 1.70 -2.06 -2.93
CA ASN A 112 1.81 -1.24 -1.73
C ASN A 112 2.03 0.25 -2.03
N GLY A 113 2.78 0.58 -3.08
CA GLY A 113 2.89 1.97 -3.54
C GLY A 113 1.52 2.56 -3.90
N ILE A 114 0.71 1.82 -4.66
CA ILE A 114 -0.67 2.21 -5.00
C ILE A 114 -1.52 2.36 -3.74
N GLU A 115 -1.41 1.43 -2.78
CA GLU A 115 -2.10 1.48 -1.50
C GLU A 115 -1.77 2.77 -0.73
N TYR A 116 -0.50 3.19 -0.68
CA TYR A 116 -0.08 4.45 -0.07
C TYR A 116 -0.78 5.66 -0.72
N GLY A 117 -0.83 5.71 -2.05
CA GLY A 117 -1.52 6.77 -2.79
C GLY A 117 -3.01 6.82 -2.51
N MET A 118 -3.69 5.68 -2.49
CA MET A 118 -5.12 5.58 -2.17
C MET A 118 -5.40 6.03 -0.73
N MET A 119 -4.61 5.55 0.24
CA MET A 119 -4.76 5.96 1.65
C MET A 119 -4.56 7.47 1.82
N GLN A 120 -3.57 8.05 1.15
CA GLN A 120 -3.32 9.49 1.22
C GLN A 120 -4.47 10.29 0.61
N ALA A 121 -5.02 9.87 -0.52
CA ALA A 121 -6.16 10.52 -1.15
C ALA A 121 -7.41 10.52 -0.24
N TYR A 122 -7.71 9.40 0.42
CA TYR A 122 -8.77 9.34 1.42
C TYR A 122 -8.49 10.28 2.59
N ALA A 123 -7.28 10.23 3.16
CA ALA A 123 -6.92 11.06 4.30
C ALA A 123 -7.12 12.56 4.01
N GLU A 124 -6.62 13.05 2.87
CA GLU A 124 -6.79 14.43 2.44
C GLU A 124 -8.26 14.80 2.21
N GLY A 125 -9.03 13.92 1.54
CA GLY A 125 -10.44 14.13 1.29
C GLY A 125 -11.26 14.23 2.58
N PHE A 126 -11.05 13.31 3.52
CA PHE A 126 -11.73 13.35 4.81
C PHE A 126 -11.29 14.53 5.68
N ASP A 127 -10.04 14.96 5.58
CA ASP A 127 -9.57 16.16 6.31
C ASP A 127 -10.22 17.44 5.76
N ILE A 128 -10.37 17.57 4.44
CA ILE A 128 -11.11 18.66 3.82
C ILE A 128 -12.58 18.69 4.30
N LEU A 129 -13.26 17.54 4.31
CA LEU A 129 -14.64 17.45 4.78
C LEU A 129 -14.75 17.86 6.26
N ARG A 130 -13.83 17.38 7.10
CA ARG A 130 -13.79 17.70 8.53
C ARG A 130 -13.58 19.18 8.78
N ASN A 131 -12.74 19.86 7.99
CA ASN A 131 -12.44 21.27 8.16
C ASN A 131 -13.50 22.20 7.54
N LYS A 132 -14.57 21.65 6.94
CA LYS A 132 -15.64 22.47 6.37
C LYS A 132 -16.48 23.23 7.42
N ASP A 133 -16.37 22.85 8.69
CA ASP A 133 -16.95 23.61 9.83
C ASP A 133 -15.98 24.61 10.48
N SER A 134 -14.87 24.93 9.82
CA SER A 134 -13.88 25.90 10.34
C SER A 134 -14.47 27.26 10.62
N ALA A 135 -14.15 27.83 11.79
CA ALA A 135 -14.55 29.19 12.15
C ALA A 135 -13.93 30.29 11.26
N GLU A 136 -12.94 29.94 10.45
CA GLU A 136 -12.32 30.84 9.47
C GLU A 136 -13.17 31.02 8.20
N LEU A 137 -14.17 30.15 7.98
CA LEU A 137 -15.10 30.26 6.85
C LEU A 137 -16.29 31.15 7.19
N PRO A 138 -16.95 31.78 6.19
CA PRO A 138 -18.22 32.44 6.37
C PRO A 138 -19.27 31.49 6.99
N PRO A 139 -20.11 31.92 7.93
CA PRO A 139 -21.08 31.06 8.60
C PRO A 139 -21.98 30.27 7.64
N GLU A 140 -22.40 30.87 6.54
CA GLU A 140 -23.25 30.29 5.50
C GLU A 140 -22.54 29.20 4.67
N GLU A 141 -21.23 29.12 4.73
CA GLU A 141 -20.41 28.13 4.02
C GLU A 141 -19.92 26.97 4.92
N ARG A 142 -20.25 27.02 6.22
CA ARG A 142 -19.85 25.97 7.18
C ARG A 142 -20.84 24.84 7.17
N PHE A 143 -20.30 23.62 7.12
CA PHE A 143 -21.10 22.41 7.19
C PHE A 143 -20.54 21.50 8.27
N ASP A 144 -21.37 21.21 9.28
CA ASP A 144 -21.08 20.17 10.28
C ASP A 144 -21.40 18.80 9.65
N LEU A 145 -20.41 18.20 9.02
CA LEU A 145 -20.54 16.96 8.23
C LEU A 145 -20.31 15.72 9.09
N ASN A 146 -21.26 14.80 9.07
CA ASN A 146 -21.12 13.51 9.71
C ASN A 146 -20.23 12.58 8.82
N LEU A 147 -18.94 12.52 9.12
CA LEU A 147 -17.98 11.71 8.34
C LEU A 147 -18.25 10.20 8.43
N THR A 148 -18.82 9.73 9.53
CA THR A 148 -19.22 8.33 9.71
C THR A 148 -20.28 7.94 8.69
N ASP A 149 -21.33 8.73 8.56
CA ASP A 149 -22.41 8.47 7.61
C ASP A 149 -21.96 8.66 6.16
N ILE A 150 -21.11 9.67 5.89
CA ILE A 150 -20.55 9.90 4.55
C ILE A 150 -19.69 8.71 4.11
N SER A 151 -18.82 8.22 4.98
CA SER A 151 -17.98 7.05 4.67
C SER A 151 -18.84 5.79 4.42
N GLU A 152 -19.91 5.60 5.19
CA GLU A 152 -20.84 4.49 5.01
C GLU A 152 -21.58 4.57 3.67
N VAL A 153 -22.04 5.75 3.25
CA VAL A 153 -22.66 5.95 1.94
C VAL A 153 -21.68 5.66 0.81
N TRP A 154 -20.45 6.16 0.92
CA TRP A 154 -19.45 5.97 -0.14
C TRP A 154 -19.02 4.52 -0.31
N ARG A 155 -18.88 3.76 0.76
CA ARG A 155 -18.51 2.34 0.67
C ARG A 155 -19.60 1.46 0.03
N ARG A 156 -20.87 1.93 -0.02
CA ARG A 156 -22.01 1.15 -0.51
C ARG A 156 -22.30 1.27 -2.01
N GLY A 157 -21.56 2.04 -2.76
CA GLY A 157 -21.78 2.09 -4.19
C GLY A 157 -21.17 3.28 -4.91
N SER A 158 -20.30 4.04 -4.27
CA SER A 158 -19.56 5.09 -4.97
C SER A 158 -18.41 4.50 -5.79
N VAL A 159 -17.95 5.24 -6.79
CA VAL A 159 -16.83 4.85 -7.65
C VAL A 159 -15.51 4.73 -6.88
N ILE A 160 -15.40 5.34 -5.70
CA ILE A 160 -14.23 5.25 -4.82
C ILE A 160 -14.36 4.16 -3.76
N SER A 161 -15.36 3.28 -3.84
CA SER A 161 -15.48 2.16 -2.92
C SER A 161 -14.27 1.23 -3.01
N SER A 162 -13.76 0.81 -1.87
CA SER A 162 -12.62 -0.12 -1.76
C SER A 162 -12.57 -0.71 -0.35
N TRP A 163 -11.80 -1.78 -0.17
CA TRP A 163 -11.56 -2.29 1.18
C TRP A 163 -10.87 -1.27 2.10
N LEU A 164 -10.00 -0.40 1.56
CA LEU A 164 -9.41 0.69 2.35
C LEU A 164 -10.47 1.66 2.87
N LEU A 165 -11.47 1.98 2.06
CA LEU A 165 -12.60 2.80 2.50
C LEU A 165 -13.46 2.08 3.55
N ASP A 166 -13.64 0.76 3.44
CA ASP A 166 -14.33 -0.04 4.46
C ASP A 166 -13.61 0.06 5.81
N LEU A 167 -12.27 -0.02 5.81
CA LEU A 167 -11.46 0.12 7.03
C LEU A 167 -11.54 1.53 7.61
N ALA A 168 -11.52 2.56 6.77
CA ALA A 168 -11.72 3.94 7.21
C ALA A 168 -13.10 4.14 7.84
N ALA A 169 -14.16 3.62 7.23
CA ALA A 169 -15.52 3.69 7.77
C ALA A 169 -15.66 2.96 9.11
N GLN A 170 -15.03 1.80 9.27
CA GLN A 170 -15.00 1.07 10.54
C GLN A 170 -14.29 1.86 11.64
N ALA A 171 -13.16 2.50 11.31
CA ALA A 171 -12.43 3.34 12.26
C ALA A 171 -13.28 4.55 12.69
N LEU A 172 -13.92 5.26 11.77
CA LEU A 172 -14.80 6.40 12.05
C LEU A 172 -16.06 5.98 12.82
N ALA A 173 -16.61 4.80 12.58
CA ALA A 173 -17.74 4.27 13.33
C ALA A 173 -17.36 3.94 14.78
N THR A 174 -16.10 3.54 15.01
CA THR A 174 -15.60 3.24 16.36
C THR A 174 -15.29 4.51 17.14
N ASP A 175 -14.61 5.46 16.50
CA ASP A 175 -14.28 6.78 17.06
C ASP A 175 -14.19 7.82 15.92
N ALA A 176 -15.24 8.62 15.79
CA ALA A 176 -15.34 9.66 14.77
C ALA A 176 -14.24 10.74 14.85
N ARG A 177 -13.52 10.82 15.96
CA ARG A 177 -12.40 11.75 16.16
C ARG A 177 -11.03 11.11 16.03
N LEU A 178 -10.96 9.79 15.93
CA LEU A 178 -9.73 9.01 15.86
C LEU A 178 -8.74 9.33 17.00
N THR A 179 -9.26 9.53 18.22
CA THR A 179 -8.50 10.02 19.36
C THR A 179 -7.41 9.06 19.83
N ALA A 180 -7.54 7.78 19.50
CA ALA A 180 -6.52 6.77 19.79
C ALA A 180 -5.27 6.85 18.91
N PHE A 181 -5.26 7.69 17.88
CA PHE A 181 -4.16 7.79 16.91
C PHE A 181 -3.46 9.15 16.99
N THR A 182 -2.13 9.13 16.94
CA THR A 182 -1.31 10.36 16.99
C THR A 182 -1.17 11.05 15.65
N GLY A 183 -1.44 10.35 14.55
CA GLY A 183 -1.21 10.84 13.18
C GLY A 183 0.20 10.58 12.65
N ALA A 184 1.11 10.00 13.45
CA ALA A 184 2.40 9.56 12.95
C ALA A 184 2.25 8.25 12.16
N VAL A 185 2.67 8.25 10.90
CA VAL A 185 2.51 7.11 10.00
C VAL A 185 3.87 6.60 9.53
N ASP A 186 4.18 5.36 9.90
CA ASP A 186 5.41 4.70 9.47
C ASP A 186 5.32 4.16 8.04
N ASP A 187 6.47 3.88 7.45
CA ASP A 187 6.62 3.13 6.22
C ASP A 187 7.46 1.88 6.46
N SER A 188 7.19 0.80 5.73
CA SER A 188 7.87 -0.49 5.86
C SER A 188 8.82 -0.81 4.69
N GLY A 189 9.13 0.20 3.87
CA GLY A 189 10.13 0.14 2.79
C GLY A 189 9.53 0.10 1.39
N GLU A 190 8.36 -0.50 1.17
CA GLU A 190 7.81 -0.76 -0.17
C GLU A 190 7.51 0.52 -0.93
N GLY A 191 7.02 1.56 -0.24
CA GLY A 191 6.82 2.87 -0.86
C GLY A 191 8.14 3.48 -1.38
N ARG A 192 9.25 3.27 -0.66
CA ARG A 192 10.60 3.69 -1.09
C ARG A 192 11.05 2.91 -2.32
N TRP A 193 10.97 1.58 -2.26
CA TRP A 193 11.38 0.70 -3.35
C TRP A 193 10.54 0.92 -4.61
N THR A 194 9.24 1.23 -4.47
CA THR A 194 8.38 1.59 -5.60
C THR A 194 8.85 2.87 -6.30
N ILE A 195 9.25 3.89 -5.52
CA ILE A 195 9.76 5.15 -6.10
C ILE A 195 11.15 4.94 -6.72
N GLU A 196 12.01 4.14 -6.08
CA GLU A 196 13.30 3.76 -6.66
C GLU A 196 13.12 3.06 -8.01
N ALA A 197 12.17 2.12 -8.12
CA ALA A 197 11.85 1.46 -9.38
C ALA A 197 11.33 2.47 -10.43
N ALA A 198 10.44 3.37 -10.05
CA ALA A 198 9.95 4.42 -10.95
C ALA A 198 11.08 5.32 -11.49
N ILE A 199 12.06 5.67 -10.66
CA ILE A 199 13.23 6.44 -11.07
C ILE A 199 14.08 5.63 -12.05
N GLU A 200 14.37 4.37 -11.77
CA GLU A 200 15.17 3.49 -12.64
C GLU A 200 14.53 3.24 -14.00
N GLU A 201 13.21 3.11 -14.00
CA GLU A 201 12.40 2.88 -15.21
C GLU A 201 12.02 4.17 -15.92
N SER A 202 12.35 5.34 -15.36
CA SER A 202 11.98 6.66 -15.88
C SER A 202 10.45 6.84 -15.98
N VAL A 203 9.71 6.29 -15.04
CA VAL A 203 8.25 6.36 -14.96
C VAL A 203 7.83 7.49 -14.01
N PRO A 204 6.96 8.43 -14.42
CA PRO A 204 6.39 9.42 -13.52
C PRO A 204 5.57 8.76 -12.40
N ALA A 205 5.82 9.17 -11.14
CA ALA A 205 5.15 8.60 -9.97
C ALA A 205 4.80 9.69 -8.93
N ASP A 206 4.22 10.80 -9.38
CA ASP A 206 3.95 11.99 -8.57
C ASP A 206 3.10 11.67 -7.35
N VAL A 207 1.97 10.98 -7.52
CA VAL A 207 1.04 10.63 -6.44
C VAL A 207 1.69 9.72 -5.40
N LEU A 208 2.41 8.69 -5.86
CA LEU A 208 3.08 7.74 -4.96
C LEU A 208 4.21 8.40 -4.19
N THR A 209 4.97 9.28 -4.85
CA THR A 209 6.03 10.06 -4.23
C THR A 209 5.48 10.99 -3.17
N ALA A 210 4.43 11.76 -3.47
CA ALA A 210 3.78 12.65 -2.51
C ALA A 210 3.26 11.87 -1.28
N SER A 211 2.64 10.72 -1.48
CA SER A 211 2.12 9.90 -0.39
C SER A 211 3.21 9.38 0.56
N LEU A 212 4.38 8.99 0.04
CA LEU A 212 5.52 8.60 0.85
C LEU A 212 6.08 9.79 1.66
N PHE A 213 6.25 10.95 1.03
CA PHE A 213 6.76 12.14 1.71
C PHE A 213 5.80 12.66 2.77
N SER A 214 4.47 12.51 2.59
CA SER A 214 3.48 12.80 3.62
C SER A 214 3.70 11.95 4.87
N ARG A 215 4.04 10.65 4.72
CA ARG A 215 4.42 9.79 5.86
C ARG A 215 5.70 10.29 6.55
N PHE A 216 6.72 10.70 5.81
CA PHE A 216 7.91 11.29 6.41
C PHE A 216 7.58 12.57 7.19
N ARG A 217 6.72 13.41 6.64
CA ARG A 217 6.28 14.65 7.28
C ARG A 217 5.47 14.39 8.56
N SER A 218 4.62 13.38 8.56
CA SER A 218 3.76 13.05 9.71
C SER A 218 4.53 12.71 10.98
N ARG A 219 5.81 12.34 10.88
CA ARG A 219 6.68 11.95 12.00
C ARG A 219 7.54 13.09 12.54
N GLN A 220 7.35 14.31 12.04
CA GLN A 220 8.16 15.48 12.39
C GLN A 220 7.25 16.66 12.74
N ASP A 221 7.62 17.45 13.76
CA ASP A 221 6.97 18.73 14.02
C ASP A 221 7.36 19.74 12.93
N HIS A 222 8.24 20.68 13.24
CA HIS A 222 8.78 21.63 12.26
C HIS A 222 10.17 21.21 11.81
N THR A 223 10.34 20.97 10.49
CA THR A 223 11.63 20.61 9.92
C THR A 223 12.60 21.80 9.91
N PHE A 224 13.90 21.51 9.83
CA PHE A 224 14.91 22.56 9.62
C PHE A 224 14.66 23.37 8.34
N GLY A 225 14.17 22.71 7.27
CA GLY A 225 13.81 23.38 6.01
C GLY A 225 12.69 24.39 6.19
N GLU A 226 11.64 24.06 6.96
CA GLU A 226 10.54 25.01 7.26
C GLU A 226 11.03 26.22 8.09
N LYS A 227 11.91 25.97 9.06
CA LYS A 227 12.55 27.07 9.83
C LYS A 227 13.41 27.97 8.95
N LEU A 228 14.14 27.37 7.99
CA LEU A 228 14.95 28.14 7.04
C LEU A 228 14.06 28.98 6.09
N LEU A 229 12.92 28.43 5.64
CA LEU A 229 11.95 29.19 4.86
C LEU A 229 11.44 30.41 5.63
N SER A 230 11.07 30.25 6.90
CA SER A 230 10.69 31.35 7.78
C SER A 230 11.80 32.40 7.92
N ALA A 231 13.02 31.96 8.14
CA ALA A 231 14.18 32.85 8.27
C ALA A 231 14.43 33.64 6.98
N MET A 232 14.32 32.99 5.80
CA MET A 232 14.45 33.67 4.51
C MET A 232 13.34 34.71 4.29
N ARG A 233 12.07 34.37 4.61
CA ARG A 233 10.94 35.32 4.53
C ARG A 233 11.15 36.53 5.43
N PHE A 234 11.67 36.31 6.64
CA PHE A 234 12.05 37.41 7.53
C PHE A 234 13.18 38.26 6.92
N GLY A 235 14.23 37.62 6.39
CA GLY A 235 15.41 38.30 5.85
C GLY A 235 15.11 39.21 4.66
N PHE A 236 14.26 38.79 3.72
CA PHE A 236 13.97 39.61 2.52
C PHE A 236 12.73 40.50 2.66
N GLY A 237 11.75 40.16 3.51
CA GLY A 237 10.48 40.85 3.58
C GLY A 237 10.09 41.34 4.99
N GLY A 238 10.89 41.11 6.01
CA GLY A 238 10.57 41.46 7.41
C GLY A 238 9.36 40.69 7.96
N HIS A 239 8.94 39.58 7.32
CA HIS A 239 7.78 38.80 7.75
C HIS A 239 8.10 38.04 9.05
N VAL A 240 7.47 38.47 10.14
CA VAL A 240 7.55 37.77 11.43
C VAL A 240 6.61 36.58 11.44
N GLU A 241 7.02 35.45 11.99
CA GLU A 241 6.15 34.30 12.19
C GLU A 241 4.94 34.68 13.05
N GLY A 242 3.74 34.32 12.62
CA GLY A 242 2.56 34.41 13.46
C GLY A 242 2.68 33.46 14.66
N ALA A 243 2.10 33.83 15.79
CA ALA A 243 2.02 32.94 16.94
C ALA A 243 1.32 31.64 16.50
N VAL A 244 1.97 30.49 16.71
CA VAL A 244 1.38 29.18 16.46
C VAL A 244 0.16 29.06 17.36
N LYS A 245 -1.04 29.13 16.80
CA LYS A 245 -2.26 28.73 17.52
C LYS A 245 -2.15 27.22 17.79
N ARG A 246 -1.85 26.86 19.03
CA ARG A 246 -1.87 25.47 19.52
C ARG A 246 -3.31 25.04 19.81
#